data_da43ad385b7c953f7e0fa110bb8e3133
#
_entry.id   da43ad385b7c953f7e0fa110bb8e3133
#
_cell.length_a   1.000
_cell.length_b   1.000
_cell.length_c   1.000
_cell.angle_alpha   90.00
_cell.angle_beta   90.00
_cell.angle_gamma   90.00
#
_symmetry.space_group_name_H-M   'P 1'
#
loop_
_entity.id
_entity.type
_entity.pdbx_description
1 polymer ?
#
loop_
_entity_poly.entity_id
_entity_poly.type
_entity_poly.pdbx_seq_one_letter_code
_entity_poly.pdbx_strand_id
1 'polypeptide(L)'
;IHNIPCPFNVFTISEKKKNIITTGNLSIKSDYSFSNFPRVDILIIPGGIGTRSLLKNHKVLKWIKNFDEKSTIASVCTGALLLAKAGLLLNRKATTHWGALNLLKSISPSTTIIENKKFVFDKYYSSSGVSAGINMTLHII
;
A
#
# COMPACT_ATOMS: atom_id res chain seq x y z
N ILE A 1 3.54 33.00 12.54
CA ILE A 1 3.57 31.65 11.93
C ILE A 1 2.63 31.75 10.75
N HIS A 2 3.17 31.81 9.53
CA HIS A 2 2.33 31.83 8.32
C HIS A 2 1.62 30.48 8.22
N ASN A 3 0.29 30.50 8.19
CA ASN A 3 -0.53 29.35 7.84
C ASN A 3 -0.28 29.02 6.35
N ILE A 4 0.74 28.19 6.08
CA ILE A 4 0.88 27.56 4.77
C ILE A 4 -0.24 26.51 4.70
N PRO A 5 -1.23 26.66 3.81
CA PRO A 5 -2.26 25.64 3.68
C PRO A 5 -1.60 24.31 3.30
N CYS A 6 -2.00 23.24 3.98
CA CYS A 6 -1.51 21.90 3.64
C CYS A 6 -1.90 21.60 2.17
N PRO A 7 -0.96 21.37 1.26
CA PRO A 7 -1.27 21.13 -0.15
C PRO A 7 -1.94 19.77 -0.40
N PHE A 8 -2.02 18.92 0.64
CA PHE A 8 -2.56 17.57 0.56
C PHE A 8 -3.81 17.41 1.45
N ASN A 9 -4.83 16.77 0.90
CA ASN A 9 -5.96 16.26 1.66
C ASN A 9 -5.72 14.77 1.93
N VAL A 10 -5.28 14.44 3.15
CA VAL A 10 -4.96 13.08 3.57
C VAL A 10 -6.12 12.47 4.33
N PHE A 11 -6.59 11.31 3.90
CA PHE A 11 -7.68 10.58 4.54
C PHE A 11 -7.45 9.06 4.49
N THR A 12 -8.17 8.35 5.34
CA THR A 12 -8.09 6.90 5.48
C THR A 12 -9.33 6.21 4.90
N ILE A 13 -9.10 5.10 4.19
CA ILE A 13 -10.16 4.27 3.61
C ILE A 13 -10.04 2.85 4.16
N SER A 14 -11.16 2.26 4.56
CA SER A 14 -11.21 0.86 4.98
C SER A 14 -12.38 0.10 4.33
N GLU A 15 -12.41 -1.23 4.42
CA GLU A 15 -13.50 -2.04 3.84
C GLU A 15 -14.88 -1.56 4.30
N LYS A 16 -14.99 -1.24 5.60
CA LYS A 16 -16.20 -0.63 6.19
C LYS A 16 -15.76 0.54 7.04
N LYS A 17 -16.45 1.67 6.95
CA LYS A 17 -16.18 2.84 7.80
C LYS A 17 -16.35 2.47 9.28
N LYS A 18 -15.26 2.15 9.96
CA LYS A 18 -15.23 1.72 11.36
C LYS A 18 -13.88 1.98 12.01
N ASN A 19 -13.81 1.81 13.32
CA ASN A 19 -12.55 1.81 14.04
C ASN A 19 -11.76 0.54 13.70
N ILE A 20 -10.50 0.72 13.39
CA ILE A 20 -9.52 -0.32 13.13
C ILE A 20 -8.55 -0.34 14.30
N ILE A 21 -8.39 -1.48 14.94
CA ILE A 21 -7.40 -1.64 16.01
C ILE A 21 -6.10 -2.13 15.38
N THR A 22 -5.04 -1.37 15.57
CA THR A 22 -3.69 -1.75 15.13
C THR A 22 -3.08 -2.80 16.05
N THR A 23 -1.98 -3.42 15.63
CA THR A 23 -1.23 -4.38 16.46
C THR A 23 -0.73 -3.76 17.77
N GLY A 24 -0.46 -2.46 17.78
CA GLY A 24 -0.08 -1.71 18.98
C GLY A 24 -1.26 -1.19 19.80
N ASN A 25 -2.46 -1.75 19.62
CA ASN A 25 -3.71 -1.37 20.30
C ASN A 25 -4.16 0.08 20.10
N LEU A 26 -3.63 0.76 19.05
CA LEU A 26 -4.11 2.08 18.66
C LEU A 26 -5.40 1.93 17.85
N SER A 27 -6.44 2.66 18.23
CA SER A 27 -7.71 2.72 17.49
C SER A 27 -7.65 3.84 16.44
N ILE A 28 -7.80 3.50 15.18
CA ILE A 28 -7.86 4.44 14.06
C ILE A 28 -9.26 4.39 13.47
N LYS A 29 -9.95 5.53 13.49
CA LYS A 29 -11.25 5.67 12.81
C LYS A 29 -10.99 5.99 11.34
N SER A 30 -11.46 5.13 10.43
CA SER A 30 -11.37 5.42 9.00
C SER A 30 -12.36 6.52 8.60
N ASP A 31 -11.90 7.41 7.72
CA ASP A 31 -12.73 8.52 7.23
C ASP A 31 -13.78 8.03 6.24
N TYR A 32 -13.40 7.07 5.39
CA TYR A 32 -14.23 6.54 4.31
C TYR A 32 -14.26 5.02 4.26
N SER A 33 -15.20 4.48 3.49
CA SER A 33 -15.31 3.06 3.16
C SER A 33 -14.97 2.81 1.68
N PHE A 34 -14.74 1.55 1.31
CA PHE A 34 -14.51 1.14 -0.09
C PHE A 34 -15.66 1.50 -1.04
N SER A 35 -16.86 1.69 -0.53
CA SER A 35 -18.05 2.04 -1.34
C SER A 35 -18.30 3.54 -1.44
N ASN A 36 -17.63 4.35 -0.62
CA ASN A 36 -17.85 5.80 -0.61
C ASN A 36 -16.59 6.51 -0.13
N PHE A 37 -15.82 7.08 -1.05
CA PHE A 37 -14.63 7.89 -0.81
C PHE A 37 -14.46 8.91 -1.94
N PRO A 38 -13.83 10.08 -1.67
CA PRO A 38 -13.56 11.07 -2.71
C PRO A 38 -12.52 10.57 -3.71
N ARG A 39 -12.29 11.34 -4.77
CA ARG A 39 -11.19 11.06 -5.70
C ARG A 39 -9.86 10.95 -4.95
N VAL A 40 -9.07 9.96 -5.34
CA VAL A 40 -7.74 9.69 -4.77
C VAL A 40 -6.69 9.86 -5.87
N ASP A 41 -5.76 10.77 -5.69
CA ASP A 41 -4.64 10.94 -6.62
C ASP A 41 -3.48 9.99 -6.29
N ILE A 42 -3.27 9.72 -4.99
CA ILE A 42 -2.23 8.81 -4.51
C ILE A 42 -2.85 7.84 -3.49
N LEU A 43 -2.83 6.54 -3.82
CA LEU A 43 -3.23 5.46 -2.91
C LEU A 43 -2.00 4.82 -2.29
N ILE A 44 -1.89 4.84 -0.97
CA ILE A 44 -0.83 4.15 -0.24
C ILE A 44 -1.41 2.94 0.49
N ILE A 45 -0.92 1.74 0.15
CA ILE A 45 -1.26 0.50 0.83
C ILE A 45 -0.24 0.24 1.95
N PRO A 46 -0.63 0.36 3.22
CA PRO A 46 0.28 0.16 4.34
C PRO A 46 0.63 -1.32 4.53
N GLY A 47 1.75 -1.56 5.19
CA GLY A 47 2.15 -2.87 5.66
C GLY A 47 1.68 -3.20 7.07
N GLY A 48 2.28 -4.21 7.65
CA GLY A 48 2.02 -4.71 9.00
C GLY A 48 1.59 -6.18 9.01
N ILE A 49 1.49 -6.75 10.21
CA ILE A 49 1.11 -8.17 10.40
C ILE A 49 -0.27 -8.46 9.80
N GLY A 50 -1.19 -7.49 9.87
CA GLY A 50 -2.55 -7.61 9.32
C GLY A 50 -2.62 -7.89 7.82
N THR A 51 -1.57 -7.59 7.05
CA THR A 51 -1.55 -7.90 5.61
C THR A 51 -1.71 -9.40 5.32
N ARG A 52 -1.21 -10.27 6.21
CA ARG A 52 -1.29 -11.74 6.00
C ARG A 52 -2.74 -12.26 6.00
N SER A 53 -3.59 -11.76 6.89
CA SER A 53 -5.02 -12.11 6.89
C SER A 53 -5.74 -11.53 5.67
N LEU A 54 -5.34 -10.34 5.23
CA LEU A 54 -5.92 -9.68 4.05
C LEU A 54 -5.58 -10.37 2.73
N LEU A 55 -4.52 -11.19 2.66
CA LEU A 55 -4.22 -12.01 1.47
C LEU A 55 -5.34 -13.00 1.11
N LYS A 56 -6.23 -13.30 2.04
CA LYS A 56 -7.42 -14.16 1.85
C LYS A 56 -8.72 -13.34 1.71
N ASN A 57 -8.67 -12.03 1.86
CA ASN A 57 -9.84 -11.16 1.75
C ASN A 57 -10.10 -10.75 0.30
N HIS A 58 -10.97 -11.49 -0.39
CA HIS A 58 -11.32 -11.24 -1.79
C HIS A 58 -11.89 -9.83 -2.05
N LYS A 59 -12.57 -9.22 -1.08
CA LYS A 59 -13.14 -7.87 -1.24
C LYS A 59 -12.02 -6.83 -1.30
N VAL A 60 -11.05 -6.93 -0.40
CA VAL A 60 -9.87 -6.04 -0.37
C VAL A 60 -9.06 -6.21 -1.65
N LEU A 61 -8.76 -7.45 -2.04
CA LEU A 61 -7.98 -7.73 -3.25
C LEU A 61 -8.66 -7.25 -4.53
N LYS A 62 -9.98 -7.46 -4.65
CA LYS A 62 -10.76 -6.96 -5.77
C LYS A 62 -10.79 -5.44 -5.81
N TRP A 63 -10.95 -4.79 -4.65
CA TRP A 63 -10.94 -3.32 -4.55
C TRP A 63 -9.59 -2.75 -5.00
N ILE A 64 -8.47 -3.30 -4.51
CA ILE A 64 -7.12 -2.91 -4.93
C ILE A 64 -6.92 -3.12 -6.44
N LYS A 65 -7.32 -4.29 -6.97
CA LYS A 65 -7.17 -4.62 -8.39
C LYS A 65 -7.92 -3.65 -9.31
N ASN A 66 -9.09 -3.22 -8.89
CA ASN A 66 -9.98 -2.35 -9.68
C ASN A 66 -9.86 -0.88 -9.30
N PHE A 67 -8.81 -0.50 -8.55
CA PHE A 67 -8.59 0.90 -8.20
C PHE A 67 -8.30 1.74 -9.44
N ASP A 68 -8.65 3.03 -9.38
CA ASP A 68 -8.52 3.95 -10.52
C ASP A 68 -7.10 3.92 -11.09
N GLU A 69 -6.98 3.58 -12.38
CA GLU A 69 -5.70 3.49 -13.09
C GLU A 69 -4.98 4.85 -13.22
N LYS A 70 -5.72 5.95 -13.05
CA LYS A 70 -5.16 7.31 -13.06
C LYS A 70 -4.49 7.68 -11.75
N SER A 71 -4.75 6.92 -10.69
CA SER A 71 -4.12 7.15 -9.39
C SER A 71 -2.72 6.56 -9.35
N THR A 72 -1.81 7.26 -8.69
CA THR A 72 -0.51 6.66 -8.30
C THR A 72 -0.74 5.65 -7.17
N ILE A 73 -0.39 4.39 -7.39
CA ILE A 73 -0.51 3.35 -6.38
C ILE A 73 0.87 3.03 -5.79
N ALA A 74 0.96 3.10 -4.47
CA ALA A 74 2.17 2.84 -3.71
C ALA A 74 1.91 1.84 -2.58
N SER A 75 2.93 1.08 -2.22
CA SER A 75 2.89 0.17 -1.08
C SER A 75 4.08 0.36 -0.16
N VAL A 76 3.85 0.21 1.13
CA VAL A 76 4.89 0.27 2.15
C VAL A 76 5.03 -1.10 2.80
N CYS A 77 6.29 -1.58 2.93
CA CYS A 77 6.60 -2.81 3.66
C CYS A 77 5.82 -4.00 3.06
N THR A 78 5.12 -4.78 3.90
CA THR A 78 4.30 -5.92 3.47
C THR A 78 3.03 -5.54 2.70
N GLY A 79 2.73 -4.27 2.51
CA GLY A 79 1.66 -3.82 1.61
C GLY A 79 1.84 -4.29 0.17
N ALA A 80 3.09 -4.47 -0.28
CA ALA A 80 3.40 -5.02 -1.60
C ALA A 80 2.85 -6.44 -1.81
N LEU A 81 2.68 -7.23 -0.76
CA LEU A 81 2.07 -8.56 -0.84
C LEU A 81 0.61 -8.49 -1.30
N LEU A 82 -0.11 -7.44 -0.91
CA LEU A 82 -1.49 -7.21 -1.34
C LEU A 82 -1.55 -6.82 -2.81
N LEU A 83 -0.63 -5.95 -3.27
CA LEU A 83 -0.51 -5.61 -4.69
C LEU A 83 -0.19 -6.86 -5.53
N ALA A 84 0.74 -7.70 -5.06
CA ALA A 84 1.11 -8.95 -5.71
C ALA A 84 -0.08 -9.91 -5.78
N LYS A 85 -0.79 -10.11 -4.67
CA LYS A 85 -1.95 -11.00 -4.60
C LYS A 85 -3.13 -10.51 -5.43
N ALA A 86 -3.29 -9.20 -5.58
CA ALA A 86 -4.26 -8.58 -6.48
C ALA A 86 -3.85 -8.67 -7.97
N GLY A 87 -2.63 -9.15 -8.27
CA GLY A 87 -2.14 -9.32 -9.64
C GLY A 87 -1.50 -8.08 -10.26
N LEU A 88 -1.31 -7.00 -9.49
CA LEU A 88 -0.77 -5.75 -10.02
C LEU A 88 0.75 -5.81 -10.26
N LEU A 89 1.46 -6.72 -9.59
CA LEU A 89 2.93 -6.87 -9.72
C LEU A 89 3.37 -7.93 -10.72
N LEU A 90 2.46 -8.53 -11.49
CA LEU A 90 2.80 -9.51 -12.52
C LEU A 90 3.74 -8.91 -13.58
N ASN A 91 4.88 -9.56 -13.80
CA ASN A 91 5.93 -9.14 -14.73
C ASN A 91 6.48 -7.72 -14.44
N ARG A 92 6.45 -7.29 -13.17
CA ARG A 92 6.91 -5.99 -12.71
C ARG A 92 8.08 -6.11 -11.75
N LYS A 93 8.83 -5.01 -11.61
CA LYS A 93 9.86 -4.88 -10.57
C LYS A 93 9.21 -4.38 -9.29
N ALA A 94 9.54 -4.99 -8.15
CA ALA A 94 9.04 -4.54 -6.86
C ALA A 94 10.01 -4.89 -5.73
N THR A 95 9.82 -4.24 -4.59
CA THR A 95 10.45 -4.60 -3.32
C THR A 95 9.40 -4.70 -2.23
N THR A 96 9.78 -5.25 -1.08
CA THR A 96 8.96 -5.33 0.12
C THR A 96 9.87 -5.37 1.34
N HIS A 97 9.30 -5.53 2.53
CA HIS A 97 10.08 -5.76 3.74
C HIS A 97 11.04 -6.96 3.55
N TRP A 98 12.29 -6.84 4.00
CA TRP A 98 13.32 -7.86 3.81
C TRP A 98 12.87 -9.27 4.25
N GLY A 99 12.15 -9.39 5.37
CA GLY A 99 11.60 -10.67 5.85
C GLY A 99 10.39 -11.19 5.06
N ALA A 100 9.96 -10.51 3.99
CA ALA A 100 8.82 -10.89 3.16
C ALA A 100 9.17 -11.09 1.67
N LEU A 101 10.44 -10.98 1.29
CA LEU A 101 10.90 -11.13 -0.09
C LEU A 101 10.52 -12.51 -0.67
N ASN A 102 10.81 -13.59 0.09
CA ASN A 102 10.46 -14.95 -0.32
C ASN A 102 8.94 -15.15 -0.44
N LEU A 103 8.17 -14.55 0.47
CA LEU A 103 6.71 -14.61 0.40
C LEU A 103 6.19 -13.83 -0.81
N LEU A 104 6.75 -12.66 -1.11
CA LEU A 104 6.42 -11.91 -2.32
C LEU A 104 6.67 -12.76 -3.58
N LYS A 105 7.82 -13.43 -3.64
CA LYS A 105 8.18 -14.29 -4.76
C LYS A 105 7.23 -15.48 -4.90
N SER A 106 6.79 -16.08 -3.81
CA SER A 106 5.85 -17.21 -3.83
C SER A 106 4.43 -16.77 -4.27
N ILE A 107 4.01 -15.55 -3.90
CA ILE A 107 2.69 -15.00 -4.29
C ILE A 107 2.68 -14.61 -5.77
N SER A 108 3.76 -14.02 -6.26
CA SER A 108 3.89 -13.55 -7.66
C SER A 108 5.23 -13.96 -8.24
N PRO A 109 5.35 -15.21 -8.74
CA PRO A 109 6.62 -15.75 -9.28
C PRO A 109 7.19 -14.96 -10.46
N SER A 110 6.35 -14.28 -11.23
CA SER A 110 6.78 -13.44 -12.36
C SER A 110 7.28 -12.05 -11.95
N THR A 111 7.11 -11.65 -10.69
CA THR A 111 7.64 -10.39 -10.18
C THR A 111 9.16 -10.47 -10.06
N THR A 112 9.86 -9.48 -10.61
CA THR A 112 11.29 -9.28 -10.40
C THR A 112 11.51 -8.56 -9.08
N ILE A 113 12.03 -9.28 -8.08
CA ILE A 113 12.29 -8.71 -6.77
C ILE A 113 13.60 -7.94 -6.81
N ILE A 114 13.55 -6.68 -6.38
CA ILE A 114 14.71 -5.81 -6.22
C ILE A 114 15.03 -5.70 -4.74
N GLU A 115 16.13 -6.30 -4.34
CA GLU A 115 16.64 -6.26 -2.97
C GLU A 115 17.52 -5.03 -2.74
N ASN A 116 17.75 -4.69 -1.48
CA ASN A 116 18.68 -3.63 -1.06
C ASN A 116 18.37 -2.23 -1.64
N LYS A 117 17.11 -1.99 -2.03
CA LYS A 117 16.61 -0.67 -2.42
C LYS A 117 15.59 -0.17 -1.40
N LYS A 118 15.64 1.14 -1.10
CA LYS A 118 14.64 1.78 -0.24
C LYS A 118 13.25 1.64 -0.86
N PHE A 119 13.12 1.96 -2.14
CA PHE A 119 11.91 1.77 -2.91
C PHE A 119 12.21 1.50 -4.40
N VAL A 120 11.23 0.97 -5.09
CA VAL A 120 11.25 0.64 -6.52
C VAL A 120 10.00 1.23 -7.15
N PHE A 121 10.14 1.76 -8.36
CA PHE A 121 9.05 2.18 -9.24
C PHE A 121 9.08 1.36 -10.53
N ASP A 122 7.97 0.72 -10.84
CA ASP A 122 7.68 0.09 -12.12
C ASP A 122 6.16 0.01 -12.29
N LYS A 123 5.56 1.03 -12.86
CA LYS A 123 4.12 1.33 -12.87
C LYS A 123 3.55 1.61 -11.44
N TYR A 124 3.97 0.84 -10.45
CA TYR A 124 3.57 0.99 -9.05
C TYR A 124 4.80 1.23 -8.18
N TYR A 125 4.62 1.98 -7.11
CA TYR A 125 5.68 2.17 -6.12
C TYR A 125 5.62 1.07 -5.06
N SER A 126 6.78 0.60 -4.63
CA SER A 126 6.90 -0.33 -3.51
C SER A 126 8.13 -0.01 -2.68
N SER A 127 8.00 0.06 -1.36
CA SER A 127 9.09 0.37 -0.44
C SER A 127 9.35 -0.76 0.56
N SER A 128 10.62 -0.87 0.98
CA SER A 128 11.10 -1.98 1.81
C SER A 128 10.71 -1.88 3.28
N GLY A 129 10.48 -0.69 3.81
CA GLY A 129 10.18 -0.52 5.24
C GLY A 129 9.61 0.84 5.57
N VAL A 130 9.47 1.14 6.88
CA VAL A 130 8.82 2.35 7.37
C VAL A 130 9.55 3.62 6.93
N SER A 131 10.85 3.74 7.24
CA SER A 131 11.67 4.89 6.82
C SER A 131 11.81 4.97 5.30
N ALA A 132 11.91 3.83 4.63
CA ALA A 132 11.91 3.76 3.17
C ALA A 132 10.58 4.21 2.56
N GLY A 133 9.46 3.98 3.25
CA GLY A 133 8.14 4.51 2.89
C GLY A 133 8.10 6.03 2.95
N ILE A 134 8.73 6.65 3.94
CA ILE A 134 8.87 8.10 4.04
C ILE A 134 9.67 8.63 2.84
N ASN A 135 10.83 8.03 2.52
CA ASN A 135 11.63 8.42 1.36
C ASN A 135 10.84 8.28 0.04
N MET A 136 10.07 7.20 -0.11
CA MET A 136 9.21 6.98 -1.28
C MET A 136 8.13 8.06 -1.39
N THR A 137 7.46 8.38 -0.29
CA THR A 137 6.39 9.39 -0.28
C THR A 137 6.95 10.77 -0.64
N LEU A 138 8.09 11.16 -0.06
CA LEU A 138 8.77 12.41 -0.41
C LEU A 138 9.24 12.47 -1.88
N HIS A 139 9.44 11.33 -2.53
CA HIS A 139 9.78 11.26 -3.95
C HIS A 139 8.53 11.39 -4.85
N ILE A 140 7.38 10.93 -4.39
CA ILE A 140 6.11 10.98 -5.15
C ILE A 140 5.51 12.40 -5.15
N ILE A 141 5.69 13.15 -4.05
CA ILE A 141 5.16 14.51 -3.88
C ILE A 141 6.18 15.56 -4.30
#